data_9ca2d777fe2b1b26b1741c9bdd22c155
#
_entry.id   9ca2d777fe2b1b26b1741c9bdd22c155
#
_cell.length_a   1.000
_cell.length_b   1.000
_cell.length_c   1.000
_cell.angle_alpha   90.00
_cell.angle_beta   90.00
_cell.angle_gamma   90.00
#
_symmetry.space_group_name_H-M   'P 1'
#
loop_
_entity.id
_entity.type
_entity.pdbx_description
1 polymer ?
#
loop_
_entity_poly.entity_id
_entity_poly.type
_entity_poly.pdbx_seq_one_letter_code
_entity_poly.pdbx_strand_id
1 'polypeptide(L)'
;MNRLREKYIKEVVPSLTEKYGYTTPMLVPKIEKIVVNMGVGDATVNSKNLENAVKELEKITGLKAVETTAKKSIASFKVREGHKIGCKVTLRGDRMYNFLDKLISISLPRVRDFRGVSPKSFDGRGNYTIGIKEQIIFPEINFDEVEKVRGMDVVIVTTAKTNEEAYDLLKELGVPFRK
;
A
#
# COMPACT_ATOMS: atom_id res chain seq x y z
N MET A 1 -12.35 -1.63 -17.98
CA MET A 1 -11.95 -2.54 -16.85
C MET A 1 -10.43 -2.50 -16.72
N ASN A 2 -9.89 -2.50 -15.49
CA ASN A 2 -8.44 -2.44 -15.28
C ASN A 2 -7.76 -3.76 -15.69
N ARG A 3 -6.55 -3.67 -16.27
CA ARG A 3 -5.74 -4.81 -16.71
C ARG A 3 -5.52 -5.86 -15.59
N LEU A 4 -5.19 -5.43 -14.37
CA LEU A 4 -5.00 -6.35 -13.24
C LEU A 4 -6.30 -7.01 -12.78
N ARG A 5 -7.43 -6.31 -12.85
CA ARG A 5 -8.73 -6.89 -12.54
C ARG A 5 -9.13 -7.94 -13.55
N GLU A 6 -8.86 -7.71 -14.83
CA GLU A 6 -9.06 -8.71 -15.89
C GLU A 6 -8.17 -9.93 -15.67
N LYS A 7 -6.90 -9.71 -15.37
CA LYS A 7 -5.95 -10.77 -15.04
C LYS A 7 -6.42 -11.60 -13.84
N TYR A 8 -6.92 -10.94 -12.79
CA TYR A 8 -7.48 -11.64 -11.63
C TYR A 8 -8.61 -12.58 -12.04
N ILE A 9 -9.58 -12.10 -12.83
CA ILE A 9 -10.75 -12.90 -13.23
C ILE A 9 -10.37 -14.03 -14.17
N LYS A 10 -9.50 -13.78 -15.16
CA LYS A 10 -9.19 -14.71 -16.24
C LYS A 10 -8.11 -15.75 -15.90
N GLU A 11 -7.14 -15.37 -15.09
CA GLU A 11 -5.94 -16.17 -14.83
C GLU A 11 -5.85 -16.61 -13.36
N VAL A 12 -5.97 -15.66 -12.42
CA VAL A 12 -5.71 -15.91 -11.00
C VAL A 12 -6.81 -16.77 -10.36
N VAL A 13 -8.07 -16.47 -10.64
CA VAL A 13 -9.20 -17.27 -10.10
C VAL A 13 -9.14 -18.72 -10.52
N PRO A 14 -8.96 -19.09 -11.81
CA PRO A 14 -8.82 -20.49 -12.21
C PRO A 14 -7.61 -21.18 -11.59
N SER A 15 -6.45 -20.51 -11.59
CA SER A 15 -5.20 -21.05 -11.05
C SER A 15 -5.30 -21.37 -9.55
N LEU A 16 -5.81 -20.45 -8.75
CA LEU A 16 -5.99 -20.65 -7.32
C LEU A 16 -7.07 -21.70 -7.01
N THR A 17 -8.13 -21.75 -7.83
CA THR A 17 -9.17 -22.78 -7.70
C THR A 17 -8.60 -24.17 -7.92
N GLU A 18 -7.76 -24.35 -8.93
CA GLU A 18 -7.08 -25.62 -9.20
C GLU A 18 -6.12 -26.01 -8.06
N LYS A 19 -5.32 -25.03 -7.58
CA LYS A 19 -4.31 -25.28 -6.54
C LYS A 19 -4.91 -25.61 -5.19
N TYR A 20 -5.95 -24.91 -4.75
CA TYR A 20 -6.55 -25.04 -3.42
C TYR A 20 -7.88 -25.80 -3.39
N GLY A 21 -8.43 -26.15 -4.54
CA GLY A 21 -9.67 -26.93 -4.63
C GLY A 21 -10.92 -26.19 -4.14
N TYR A 22 -11.02 -24.87 -4.40
CA TYR A 22 -12.20 -24.11 -4.00
C TYR A 22 -13.46 -24.59 -4.73
N THR A 23 -14.53 -24.80 -3.99
CA THR A 23 -15.81 -25.29 -4.53
C THR A 23 -16.59 -24.21 -5.28
N THR A 24 -16.38 -22.94 -4.94
CA THR A 24 -17.04 -21.80 -5.58
C THR A 24 -16.05 -20.67 -5.85
N PRO A 25 -16.22 -19.90 -6.94
CA PRO A 25 -15.37 -18.73 -7.21
C PRO A 25 -15.40 -17.66 -6.10
N MET A 26 -16.45 -17.65 -5.28
CA MET A 26 -16.59 -16.70 -4.17
C MET A 26 -15.62 -16.99 -3.00
N LEU A 27 -15.10 -18.22 -2.91
CA LEU A 27 -14.12 -18.62 -1.89
C LEU A 27 -12.69 -18.24 -2.27
N VAL A 28 -12.44 -17.96 -3.54
CA VAL A 28 -11.11 -17.55 -4.01
C VAL A 28 -10.70 -16.24 -3.36
N PRO A 29 -9.50 -16.14 -2.76
CA PRO A 29 -9.02 -14.92 -2.15
C PRO A 29 -8.95 -13.79 -3.16
N LYS A 30 -9.32 -12.60 -2.71
CA LYS A 30 -9.28 -11.36 -3.50
C LYS A 30 -8.71 -10.22 -2.67
N ILE A 31 -8.23 -9.19 -3.32
CA ILE A 31 -7.86 -7.94 -2.65
C ILE A 31 -9.14 -7.20 -2.28
N GLU A 32 -9.29 -6.86 -1.02
CA GLU A 32 -10.44 -6.11 -0.49
C GLU A 32 -10.22 -4.62 -0.56
N LYS A 33 -9.06 -4.17 -0.09
CA LYS A 33 -8.64 -2.76 -0.07
C LYS A 33 -7.13 -2.62 -0.02
N ILE A 34 -6.64 -1.45 -0.39
CA ILE A 34 -5.26 -1.03 -0.17
C ILE A 34 -5.29 0.23 0.68
N VAL A 35 -4.54 0.25 1.75
CA VAL A 35 -4.38 1.41 2.62
C VAL A 35 -2.97 1.93 2.47
N VAL A 36 -2.84 3.19 2.08
CA VAL A 36 -1.54 3.89 2.04
C VAL A 36 -1.48 4.82 3.22
N ASN A 37 -0.47 4.66 4.06
CA ASN A 37 -0.25 5.46 5.25
C ASN A 37 1.11 6.15 5.20
N MET A 38 1.13 7.39 5.65
CA MET A 38 2.33 8.20 5.78
C MET A 38 2.43 8.75 7.19
N GLY A 39 3.45 8.33 7.93
CA GLY A 39 3.76 8.84 9.26
C GLY A 39 4.57 10.12 9.17
N VAL A 40 4.11 11.20 9.80
CA VAL A 40 4.75 12.52 9.80
C VAL A 40 4.99 12.96 11.25
N GLY A 41 6.00 12.37 11.89
CA GLY A 41 6.34 12.68 13.30
C GLY A 41 6.82 14.12 13.50
N ASP A 42 7.46 14.72 12.51
CA ASP A 42 7.92 16.11 12.52
C ASP A 42 6.79 17.14 12.38
N ALA A 43 5.55 16.71 12.13
CA ALA A 43 4.38 17.59 12.18
C ALA A 43 4.12 18.19 13.57
N THR A 44 4.67 17.58 14.62
CA THR A 44 4.62 18.13 15.98
C THR A 44 5.40 19.43 16.12
N VAL A 45 6.43 19.61 15.30
CA VAL A 45 7.27 20.84 15.27
C VAL A 45 6.75 21.82 14.24
N ASN A 46 6.37 21.33 13.06
CA ASN A 46 5.89 22.17 11.95
C ASN A 46 4.70 21.50 11.24
N SER A 47 3.53 22.10 11.36
CA SER A 47 2.29 21.61 10.74
C SER A 47 2.32 21.58 9.19
N LYS A 48 3.13 22.47 8.57
CA LYS A 48 3.32 22.45 7.10
C LYS A 48 3.84 21.12 6.57
N ASN A 49 4.63 20.40 7.37
CA ASN A 49 5.14 19.10 6.99
C ASN A 49 4.01 18.10 6.74
N LEU A 50 2.97 18.15 7.55
CA LEU A 50 1.79 17.30 7.35
C LEU A 50 0.96 17.74 6.13
N GLU A 51 0.77 19.05 5.93
CA GLU A 51 0.05 19.55 4.75
C GLU A 51 0.72 19.14 3.45
N ASN A 52 2.04 19.19 3.39
CA ASN A 52 2.81 18.75 2.23
C ASN A 52 2.68 17.22 2.03
N ALA A 53 2.77 16.44 3.10
CA ALA A 53 2.57 14.98 3.04
C ALA A 53 1.15 14.61 2.56
N VAL A 54 0.13 15.31 3.02
CA VAL A 54 -1.26 15.14 2.56
C VAL A 54 -1.38 15.41 1.07
N LYS A 55 -0.83 16.54 0.58
CA LYS A 55 -0.85 16.88 -0.86
C LYS A 55 -0.12 15.85 -1.72
N GLU A 56 1.05 15.40 -1.27
CA GLU A 56 1.81 14.36 -1.96
C GLU A 56 1.04 13.03 -2.04
N LEU A 57 0.43 12.62 -0.92
CA LEU A 57 -0.37 11.39 -0.87
C LEU A 57 -1.62 11.49 -1.75
N GLU A 58 -2.26 12.64 -1.81
CA GLU A 58 -3.40 12.91 -2.71
C GLU A 58 -2.99 12.87 -4.19
N LYS A 59 -1.82 13.40 -4.54
CA LYS A 59 -1.27 13.29 -5.90
C LYS A 59 -1.02 11.83 -6.28
N ILE A 60 -0.43 11.04 -5.38
CA ILE A 60 -0.10 9.63 -5.63
C ILE A 60 -1.35 8.77 -5.79
N THR A 61 -2.36 8.96 -4.94
CA THR A 61 -3.54 8.09 -4.89
C THR A 61 -4.72 8.59 -5.71
N GLY A 62 -4.76 9.88 -6.03
CA GLY A 62 -5.88 10.53 -6.68
C GLY A 62 -7.13 10.65 -5.80
N LEU A 63 -7.00 10.46 -4.50
CA LEU A 63 -8.07 10.53 -3.52
C LEU A 63 -7.69 11.47 -2.37
N LYS A 64 -8.70 12.09 -1.76
CA LYS A 64 -8.50 12.93 -0.58
C LYS A 64 -7.95 12.11 0.59
N ALA A 65 -6.84 12.55 1.16
CA ALA A 65 -6.23 11.93 2.31
C ALA A 65 -6.92 12.34 3.62
N VAL A 66 -6.97 11.41 4.56
CA VAL A 66 -7.47 11.64 5.92
C VAL A 66 -6.27 11.82 6.84
N GLU A 67 -6.26 12.92 7.58
CA GLU A 67 -5.26 13.15 8.62
C GLU A 67 -5.51 12.23 9.81
N THR A 68 -4.45 11.67 10.36
CA THR A 68 -4.51 10.78 11.52
C THR A 68 -3.97 11.47 12.76
N THR A 69 -4.65 11.29 13.89
CA THR A 69 -4.32 11.94 15.16
C THR A 69 -3.73 10.94 16.16
N ALA A 70 -2.88 11.44 17.05
CA ALA A 70 -2.33 10.66 18.14
C ALA A 70 -3.44 10.30 19.15
N LYS A 71 -3.48 9.03 19.54
CA LYS A 71 -4.44 8.51 20.52
C LYS A 71 -3.99 8.68 21.96
N LYS A 72 -2.70 8.86 22.18
CA LYS A 72 -2.08 9.00 23.51
C LYS A 72 -0.99 10.06 23.48
N SER A 73 -0.82 10.76 24.60
CA SER A 73 0.29 11.67 24.80
C SER A 73 1.57 10.89 25.16
N ILE A 74 2.67 11.18 24.45
CA ILE A 74 3.98 10.56 24.70
C ILE A 74 5.02 11.68 24.79
N ALA A 75 5.54 11.91 25.99
CA ALA A 75 6.46 13.00 26.27
C ALA A 75 7.80 12.89 25.53
N SER A 76 8.34 11.67 25.38
CA SER A 76 9.60 11.42 24.67
C SER A 76 9.56 11.83 23.19
N PHE A 77 8.39 11.76 22.55
CA PHE A 77 8.17 12.18 21.17
C PHE A 77 7.56 13.58 21.04
N LYS A 78 7.36 14.29 22.15
CA LYS A 78 6.71 15.61 22.19
C LYS A 78 5.31 15.62 21.55
N VAL A 79 4.62 14.49 21.65
CA VAL A 79 3.29 14.27 21.09
C VAL A 79 2.24 14.37 22.19
N ARG A 80 1.19 15.15 21.95
CA ARG A 80 0.00 15.20 22.78
C ARG A 80 -1.16 14.49 22.08
N GLU A 81 -2.08 13.93 22.85
CA GLU A 81 -3.33 13.39 22.33
C GLU A 81 -4.06 14.42 21.46
N GLY A 82 -4.55 13.98 20.29
CA GLY A 82 -5.18 14.86 19.32
C GLY A 82 -4.24 15.56 18.34
N HIS A 83 -2.91 15.50 18.53
CA HIS A 83 -1.98 16.02 17.52
C HIS A 83 -2.09 15.25 16.22
N LYS A 84 -2.17 15.96 15.11
CA LYS A 84 -2.15 15.40 13.76
C LYS A 84 -0.72 14.97 13.42
N ILE A 85 -0.48 13.68 13.27
CA ILE A 85 0.85 13.08 13.12
C ILE A 85 1.02 12.21 11.88
N GLY A 86 0.02 12.11 11.05
CA GLY A 86 0.08 11.31 9.84
C GLY A 86 -1.11 11.53 8.94
N CYS A 87 -1.09 10.85 7.80
CA CYS A 87 -2.20 10.81 6.85
C CYS A 87 -2.33 9.44 6.23
N LYS A 88 -3.53 9.08 5.79
CA LYS A 88 -3.82 7.82 5.13
C LYS A 88 -4.87 7.98 4.03
N VAL A 89 -4.82 7.07 3.07
CA VAL A 89 -5.86 6.90 2.05
C VAL A 89 -6.23 5.44 1.95
N THR A 90 -7.52 5.15 1.84
CA THR A 90 -8.03 3.80 1.59
C THR A 90 -8.55 3.71 0.16
N LEU A 91 -8.02 2.77 -0.60
CA LEU A 91 -8.35 2.52 -2.00
C LEU A 91 -9.17 1.23 -2.12
N ARG A 92 -10.27 1.28 -2.90
CA ARG A 92 -11.14 0.13 -3.18
C ARG A 92 -11.53 0.11 -4.66
N GLY A 93 -11.99 -1.05 -5.13
CA GLY A 93 -12.51 -1.23 -6.49
C GLY A 93 -11.46 -0.95 -7.58
N ASP A 94 -11.86 -0.31 -8.66
CA ASP A 94 -10.97 -0.07 -9.81
C ASP A 94 -9.79 0.85 -9.48
N ARG A 95 -9.98 1.81 -8.58
CA ARG A 95 -8.90 2.69 -8.11
C ARG A 95 -7.80 1.92 -7.36
N MET A 96 -8.17 0.92 -6.59
CA MET A 96 -7.26 0.01 -5.91
C MET A 96 -6.41 -0.77 -6.92
N TYR A 97 -7.02 -1.34 -7.95
CA TYR A 97 -6.29 -2.06 -9.01
C TYR A 97 -5.41 -1.13 -9.84
N ASN A 98 -5.87 0.08 -10.15
CA ASN A 98 -5.06 1.09 -10.85
C ASN A 98 -3.81 1.46 -10.05
N PHE A 99 -3.97 1.68 -8.75
CA PHE A 99 -2.85 1.98 -7.86
C PHE A 99 -1.86 0.81 -7.76
N LEU A 100 -2.37 -0.42 -7.59
CA LEU A 100 -1.54 -1.62 -7.52
C LEU A 100 -0.77 -1.86 -8.82
N ASP A 101 -1.40 -1.70 -9.96
CA ASP A 101 -0.75 -1.83 -11.27
C ASP A 101 0.38 -0.79 -11.44
N LYS A 102 0.11 0.45 -11.09
CA LYS A 102 1.12 1.52 -11.09
C LYS A 102 2.28 1.21 -10.13
N LEU A 103 1.98 0.74 -8.93
CA LEU A 103 2.98 0.37 -7.93
C LEU A 103 3.90 -0.74 -8.45
N ILE A 104 3.34 -1.81 -9.00
CA ILE A 104 4.10 -2.96 -9.49
C ILE A 104 4.89 -2.63 -10.76
N SER A 105 4.26 -1.96 -11.72
CA SER A 105 4.81 -1.78 -13.06
C SER A 105 5.75 -0.59 -13.18
N ILE A 106 5.52 0.48 -12.42
CA ILE A 106 6.21 1.76 -12.56
C ILE A 106 7.03 2.11 -11.31
N SER A 107 6.40 2.09 -10.14
CA SER A 107 7.00 2.63 -8.92
C SER A 107 8.06 1.71 -8.32
N LEU A 108 7.78 0.44 -8.14
CA LEU A 108 8.74 -0.51 -7.55
C LEU A 108 10.03 -0.66 -8.38
N PRO A 109 10.00 -0.73 -9.73
CA PRO A 109 11.22 -0.74 -10.53
C PRO A 109 12.09 0.50 -10.39
N ARG A 110 11.53 1.63 -9.95
CA ARG A 110 12.25 2.89 -9.70
C ARG A 110 12.92 2.96 -8.33
N VAL A 111 12.65 2.01 -7.45
CA VAL A 111 13.33 1.92 -6.14
C VAL A 111 14.79 1.62 -6.36
N ARG A 112 15.66 2.39 -5.66
CA ARG A 112 17.13 2.16 -5.71
C ARG A 112 17.46 0.76 -5.17
N ASP A 113 18.30 0.02 -5.90
CA ASP A 113 18.72 -1.34 -5.57
C ASP A 113 17.56 -2.32 -5.31
N PHE A 114 16.48 -2.20 -6.09
CA PHE A 114 15.32 -3.04 -5.94
C PHE A 114 15.61 -4.50 -6.28
N ARG A 115 15.47 -5.39 -5.30
CA ARG A 115 15.69 -6.84 -5.43
C ARG A 115 14.44 -7.67 -5.17
N GLY A 116 13.28 -7.06 -5.18
CA GLY A 116 12.01 -7.66 -4.80
C GLY A 116 11.55 -7.26 -3.40
N VAL A 117 10.27 -7.48 -3.13
CA VAL A 117 9.66 -7.22 -1.83
C VAL A 117 9.79 -8.44 -0.93
N SER A 118 9.81 -8.23 0.39
CA SER A 118 9.98 -9.31 1.35
C SER A 118 8.80 -10.28 1.34
N PRO A 119 9.02 -11.60 1.24
CA PRO A 119 7.94 -12.58 1.36
C PRO A 119 7.47 -12.79 2.82
N LYS A 120 8.15 -12.17 3.80
CA LYS A 120 7.87 -12.34 5.23
C LYS A 120 6.99 -11.24 5.84
N SER A 121 6.55 -10.27 5.05
CA SER A 121 5.79 -9.09 5.54
C SER A 121 4.27 -9.34 5.59
N PHE A 122 3.86 -10.55 5.90
CA PHE A 122 2.47 -10.95 6.16
C PHE A 122 2.15 -10.92 7.64
N ASP A 123 0.91 -10.59 7.99
CA ASP A 123 0.44 -10.45 9.38
C ASP A 123 -0.06 -11.74 10.04
N GLY A 124 -0.02 -12.88 9.34
CA GLY A 124 -0.60 -14.15 9.77
C GLY A 124 -2.05 -14.38 9.34
N ARG A 125 -2.73 -13.36 8.81
CA ARG A 125 -4.13 -13.39 8.37
C ARG A 125 -4.31 -13.08 6.88
N GLY A 126 -3.25 -13.18 6.10
CA GLY A 126 -3.28 -12.94 4.66
C GLY A 126 -3.19 -11.48 4.24
N ASN A 127 -2.87 -10.55 5.12
CA ASN A 127 -2.60 -9.16 4.76
C ASN A 127 -1.10 -8.94 4.56
N TYR A 128 -0.75 -8.09 3.63
CA TYR A 128 0.63 -7.84 3.25
C TYR A 128 0.98 -6.35 3.33
N THR A 129 2.15 -6.02 3.82
CA THR A 129 2.63 -4.63 3.93
C THR A 129 3.92 -4.43 3.16
N ILE A 130 3.95 -3.40 2.31
CA ILE A 130 5.14 -2.95 1.59
C ILE A 130 5.58 -1.63 2.21
N GLY A 131 6.77 -1.59 2.79
CA GLY A 131 7.42 -0.36 3.23
C GLY A 131 8.16 0.30 2.06
N ILE A 132 7.83 1.54 1.77
CA ILE A 132 8.48 2.38 0.76
C ILE A 132 9.28 3.45 1.49
N LYS A 133 10.57 3.55 1.19
CA LYS A 133 11.46 4.51 1.86
C LYS A 133 11.35 5.93 1.32
N GLU A 134 11.03 6.08 0.05
CA GLU A 134 11.05 7.34 -0.67
C GLU A 134 9.79 7.51 -1.53
N GLN A 135 9.04 8.61 -1.35
CA GLN A 135 7.85 8.90 -2.15
C GLN A 135 8.18 9.29 -3.60
N ILE A 136 9.42 9.62 -3.90
CA ILE A 136 9.87 10.03 -5.24
C ILE A 136 9.78 8.92 -6.29
N ILE A 137 9.61 7.68 -5.89
CA ILE A 137 9.41 6.56 -6.83
C ILE A 137 8.10 6.65 -7.62
N PHE A 138 7.14 7.43 -7.14
CA PHE A 138 5.87 7.65 -7.83
C PHE A 138 6.04 8.73 -8.90
N PRO A 139 5.54 8.48 -10.15
CA PRO A 139 5.72 9.42 -11.26
C PRO A 139 4.99 10.75 -11.07
N GLU A 140 3.97 10.79 -10.21
CA GLU A 140 3.20 12.00 -9.91
C GLU A 140 3.95 13.00 -9.02
N ILE A 141 5.04 12.57 -8.41
CA ILE A 141 5.85 13.38 -7.50
C ILE A 141 7.06 13.94 -8.25
N ASN A 142 7.14 15.26 -8.33
CA ASN A 142 8.31 15.97 -8.84
C ASN A 142 9.37 16.11 -7.75
N PHE A 143 10.59 15.72 -8.04
CA PHE A 143 11.72 15.84 -7.11
C PHE A 143 11.94 17.28 -6.63
N ASP A 144 11.78 18.25 -7.52
CA ASP A 144 11.99 19.69 -7.22
C ASP A 144 10.92 20.27 -6.28
N GLU A 145 9.76 19.65 -6.19
CA GLU A 145 8.65 20.06 -5.30
C GLU A 145 8.72 19.43 -3.91
N VAL A 146 9.61 18.45 -3.72
CA VAL A 146 9.72 17.68 -2.48
C VAL A 146 10.63 18.42 -1.50
N GLU A 147 10.06 18.95 -0.42
CA GLU A 147 10.84 19.56 0.66
C GLU A 147 11.60 18.53 1.49
N LYS A 148 11.02 17.35 1.70
CA LYS A 148 11.61 16.29 2.51
C LYS A 148 11.23 14.91 1.98
N VAL A 149 12.23 14.05 1.84
CA VAL A 149 12.00 12.65 1.52
C VAL A 149 11.30 11.95 2.68
N ARG A 150 10.17 11.29 2.40
CA ARG A 150 9.35 10.59 3.38
C ARG A 150 9.06 9.18 2.89
N GLY A 151 9.03 8.25 3.83
CA GLY A 151 8.56 6.91 3.58
C GLY A 151 7.04 6.80 3.72
N MET A 152 6.51 5.70 3.23
CA MET A 152 5.11 5.32 3.39
C MET A 152 4.96 3.82 3.48
N ASP A 153 3.86 3.38 4.07
CA ASP A 153 3.46 1.99 4.12
C ASP A 153 2.25 1.76 3.23
N VAL A 154 2.35 0.75 2.38
CA VAL A 154 1.26 0.28 1.54
C VAL A 154 0.78 -1.06 2.08
N VAL A 155 -0.40 -1.08 2.67
CA VAL A 155 -1.01 -2.29 3.25
C VAL A 155 -2.04 -2.84 2.27
N ILE A 156 -1.83 -4.06 1.81
CA ILE A 156 -2.74 -4.79 0.93
C ILE A 156 -3.57 -5.74 1.81
N VAL A 157 -4.85 -5.43 1.95
CA VAL A 157 -5.79 -6.26 2.71
C VAL A 157 -6.49 -7.21 1.75
N THR A 158 -6.39 -8.51 2.04
CA THR A 158 -7.01 -9.56 1.25
C THR A 158 -8.06 -10.31 2.04
N THR A 159 -8.88 -11.10 1.35
CA THR A 159 -9.84 -12.03 1.96
C THR A 159 -9.24 -13.41 2.24
N ALA A 160 -7.95 -13.62 1.97
CA ALA A 160 -7.26 -14.86 2.25
C ALA A 160 -7.27 -15.19 3.74
N LYS A 161 -7.41 -16.47 4.07
CA LYS A 161 -7.40 -16.94 5.46
C LYS A 161 -5.99 -17.19 5.98
N THR A 162 -5.07 -17.55 5.09
CA THR A 162 -3.67 -17.88 5.40
C THR A 162 -2.71 -17.00 4.62
N ASN A 163 -1.48 -16.90 5.13
CA ASN A 163 -0.42 -16.16 4.43
C ASN A 163 -0.04 -16.81 3.10
N GLU A 164 -0.12 -18.13 3.00
CA GLU A 164 0.21 -18.87 1.79
C GLU A 164 -0.76 -18.55 0.65
N GLU A 165 -2.06 -18.55 0.93
CA GLU A 165 -3.08 -18.15 -0.05
C GLU A 165 -2.89 -16.70 -0.52
N ALA A 166 -2.58 -15.79 0.41
CA ALA A 166 -2.32 -14.39 0.08
C ALA A 166 -1.02 -14.22 -0.73
N TYR A 167 0.01 -14.96 -0.39
CA TYR A 167 1.27 -14.96 -1.14
C TYR A 167 1.05 -15.39 -2.60
N ASP A 168 0.36 -16.49 -2.81
CA ASP A 168 0.07 -16.98 -4.16
C ASP A 168 -0.80 -15.99 -4.94
N LEU A 169 -1.82 -15.42 -4.29
CA LEU A 169 -2.66 -14.38 -4.90
C LEU A 169 -1.82 -13.19 -5.39
N LEU A 170 -0.97 -12.64 -4.53
CA LEU A 170 -0.15 -11.49 -4.86
C LEU A 170 0.92 -11.81 -5.89
N LYS A 171 1.52 -12.99 -5.81
CA LYS A 171 2.51 -13.46 -6.78
C LYS A 171 1.93 -13.59 -8.19
N GLU A 172 0.76 -14.17 -8.32
CA GLU A 172 0.08 -14.30 -9.61
C GLU A 172 -0.40 -12.96 -10.17
N LEU A 173 -0.77 -12.01 -9.32
CA LEU A 173 -1.05 -10.63 -9.74
C LEU A 173 0.19 -9.88 -10.23
N GLY A 174 1.38 -10.39 -9.94
CA GLY A 174 2.63 -9.84 -10.44
C GLY A 174 3.46 -9.07 -9.41
N VAL A 175 3.15 -9.19 -8.13
CA VAL A 175 4.00 -8.61 -7.06
C VAL A 175 5.37 -9.29 -7.07
N PRO A 176 6.47 -8.52 -7.24
CA PRO A 176 7.80 -9.08 -7.36
C PRO A 176 8.39 -9.43 -5.99
N PHE A 177 8.14 -10.64 -5.51
CA PHE A 177 8.76 -11.13 -4.27
C PHE A 177 10.23 -11.48 -4.47
N ARG A 178 11.03 -11.22 -3.44
CA ARG A 178 12.42 -11.66 -3.38
C ARG A 178 12.47 -13.20 -3.30
N LYS A 179 13.39 -13.79 -4.06
CA LYS A 179 13.69 -15.23 -3.99
C LYS A 179 14.50 -15.56 -2.72
#